data_9220df262e9736bfc7da5e68fc03210f
#
_entry.id   9220df262e9736bfc7da5e68fc03210f
#
_cell.length_a   1.000
_cell.length_b   1.000
_cell.length_c   1.000
_cell.angle_alpha   90.00
_cell.angle_beta   90.00
_cell.angle_gamma   90.00
#
_symmetry.space_group_name_H-M   'P 1'
#
loop_
_entity.id
_entity.type
_entity.pdbx_description
1 polymer ?
#
loop_
_entity_poly.entity_id
_entity_poly.type
_entity_poly.pdbx_seq_one_letter_code
_entity_poly.pdbx_strand_id
1 'polypeptide(L)'
;MIYELRTYTLHPGKQNEYLKYNSEIGRKIRGDNYGKLEGAWTTEFGTLNQYVHLWGYADLNDRERLRGELAKNDAWAKEYVPKIRPLILAQENKILSAALPLKPPADAGHLYELRWYRAYPGKLGEWINLFKGIMPVREKYSKNVGLWQTEIAQLNEVVHLWAYRDLNERAAVRGKVAQEPDWQKFLGASAPLLLDMKSVILNPTVVSPMR
;
A
#
# COMPACT_ATOMS: atom_id res chain seq x y z
N MET A 1 -2.58 -15.84 -4.85
CA MET A 1 -2.69 -14.82 -3.78
C MET A 1 -2.97 -13.47 -4.40
N ILE A 2 -3.94 -12.74 -3.86
CA ILE A 2 -4.27 -11.36 -4.22
C ILE A 2 -4.09 -10.46 -3.00
N TYR A 3 -3.96 -9.17 -3.27
CA TYR A 3 -3.92 -8.15 -2.22
C TYR A 3 -5.06 -7.15 -2.41
N GLU A 4 -5.66 -6.71 -1.32
CA GLU A 4 -6.64 -5.62 -1.29
C GLU A 4 -6.01 -4.42 -0.61
N LEU A 5 -5.72 -3.37 -1.39
CA LEU A 5 -5.29 -2.07 -0.89
C LEU A 5 -6.53 -1.21 -0.66
N ARG A 6 -6.77 -0.84 0.60
CA ARG A 6 -7.91 0.00 0.98
C ARG A 6 -7.41 1.35 1.48
N THR A 7 -8.10 2.40 1.04
CA THR A 7 -7.84 3.76 1.50
C THR A 7 -9.14 4.35 2.05
N TYR A 8 -9.13 4.73 3.31
CA TYR A 8 -10.25 5.41 3.95
C TYR A 8 -9.87 6.87 4.19
N THR A 9 -10.62 7.79 3.63
CA THR A 9 -10.50 9.21 3.95
C THR A 9 -11.38 9.50 5.16
N LEU A 10 -10.78 10.03 6.20
CA LEU A 10 -11.43 10.33 7.46
C LEU A 10 -11.83 11.81 7.51
N HIS A 11 -12.86 12.14 8.27
CA HIS A 11 -13.19 13.52 8.56
C HIS A 11 -12.02 14.23 9.27
N PRO A 12 -11.74 15.51 8.98
CA PRO A 12 -10.69 16.27 9.66
C PRO A 12 -10.82 16.18 11.19
N GLY A 13 -9.69 15.92 11.87
CA GLY A 13 -9.63 15.73 13.32
C GLY A 13 -10.09 14.35 13.83
N LYS A 14 -10.54 13.43 12.96
CA LYS A 14 -11.07 12.13 13.38
C LYS A 14 -10.06 10.98 13.29
N GLN A 15 -8.85 11.24 12.83
CA GLN A 15 -7.84 10.18 12.64
C GLN A 15 -7.48 9.47 13.95
N ASN A 16 -7.20 10.19 15.02
CA ASN A 16 -6.82 9.59 16.31
C ASN A 16 -7.95 8.75 16.90
N GLU A 17 -9.20 9.23 16.79
CA GLU A 17 -10.37 8.50 17.25
C GLU A 17 -10.55 7.20 16.45
N TYR A 18 -10.41 7.26 15.13
CA TYR A 18 -10.46 6.09 14.26
C TYR A 18 -9.36 5.07 14.62
N LEU A 19 -8.11 5.51 14.76
CA LEU A 19 -6.98 4.65 15.10
C LEU A 19 -7.15 3.97 16.46
N LYS A 20 -7.71 4.67 17.45
CA LYS A 20 -8.05 4.11 18.74
C LYS A 20 -9.05 2.98 18.62
N TYR A 21 -10.20 3.20 17.96
CA TYR A 21 -11.19 2.14 17.78
C TYR A 21 -10.66 0.99 16.93
N ASN A 22 -9.83 1.30 15.91
CA ASN A 22 -9.22 0.28 15.09
C ASN A 22 -8.29 -0.64 15.90
N SER A 23 -7.43 -0.08 16.76
CA SER A 23 -6.47 -0.86 17.57
C SER A 23 -7.14 -1.57 18.74
N GLU A 24 -8.02 -0.89 19.46
CA GLU A 24 -8.62 -1.42 20.70
C GLU A 24 -9.75 -2.43 20.44
N ILE A 25 -10.47 -2.28 19.35
CA ILE A 25 -11.66 -3.08 19.02
C ILE A 25 -11.48 -3.82 17.68
N GLY A 26 -11.36 -3.09 16.58
CA GLY A 26 -11.40 -3.66 15.24
C GLY A 26 -10.36 -4.74 15.01
N ARG A 27 -9.08 -4.48 15.35
CA ARG A 27 -7.99 -5.44 15.16
C ARG A 27 -8.13 -6.67 16.05
N LYS A 28 -8.65 -6.50 17.28
CA LYS A 28 -8.87 -7.63 18.19
C LYS A 28 -9.96 -8.58 17.67
N ILE A 29 -11.04 -8.03 17.11
CA ILE A 29 -12.14 -8.83 16.54
C ILE A 29 -11.71 -9.49 15.24
N ARG A 30 -11.13 -8.73 14.31
CA ARG A 30 -10.80 -9.20 12.99
C ARG A 30 -9.59 -10.15 12.99
N GLY A 31 -8.52 -9.79 13.70
CA GLY A 31 -7.27 -10.54 13.65
C GLY A 31 -6.79 -10.75 12.21
N ASP A 32 -6.21 -11.90 11.93
CA ASP A 32 -5.89 -12.38 10.58
C ASP A 32 -6.86 -13.49 10.10
N ASN A 33 -7.94 -13.75 10.86
CA ASN A 33 -8.92 -14.79 10.54
C ASN A 33 -9.80 -14.42 9.33
N TYR A 34 -9.89 -13.13 9.00
CA TYR A 34 -10.71 -12.61 7.91
C TYR A 34 -9.87 -11.89 6.86
N GLY A 35 -8.75 -12.51 6.47
CA GLY A 35 -7.70 -11.97 5.63
C GLY A 35 -6.51 -11.51 6.45
N LYS A 36 -5.31 -11.73 5.93
CA LYS A 36 -4.05 -11.37 6.60
C LYS A 36 -3.76 -9.88 6.44
N LEU A 37 -3.57 -9.17 7.54
CA LEU A 37 -3.10 -7.78 7.48
C LEU A 37 -1.61 -7.77 7.13
N GLU A 38 -1.26 -7.21 5.98
CA GLU A 38 0.13 -7.06 5.55
C GLU A 38 0.73 -5.72 5.98
N GLY A 39 -0.09 -4.66 6.06
CA GLY A 39 0.35 -3.36 6.54
C GLY A 39 -0.80 -2.39 6.76
N ALA A 40 -0.59 -1.40 7.63
CA ALA A 40 -1.58 -0.37 7.95
C ALA A 40 -0.88 0.95 8.32
N TRP A 41 -1.25 2.03 7.64
CA TRP A 41 -0.58 3.31 7.71
C TRP A 41 -1.56 4.47 7.73
N THR A 42 -1.07 5.63 8.14
CA THR A 42 -1.70 6.94 7.90
C THR A 42 -0.86 7.74 6.92
N THR A 43 -1.49 8.61 6.13
CA THR A 43 -0.77 9.52 5.24
C THR A 43 -0.14 10.67 6.01
N GLU A 44 1.14 10.95 5.71
CA GLU A 44 1.89 12.10 6.21
C GLU A 44 1.94 13.21 5.16
N PHE A 45 2.25 12.85 3.91
CA PHE A 45 2.26 13.75 2.76
C PHE A 45 1.41 13.19 1.62
N GLY A 46 0.76 14.07 0.89
CA GLY A 46 -0.22 13.78 -0.15
C GLY A 46 -1.62 14.13 0.34
N THR A 47 -2.61 13.31 0.06
CA THR A 47 -3.97 13.51 0.61
C THR A 47 -3.96 13.18 2.10
N LEU A 48 -4.28 14.18 2.93
CA LEU A 48 -4.28 14.05 4.38
C LEU A 48 -5.49 13.26 4.91
N ASN A 49 -5.41 12.89 6.20
CA ASN A 49 -6.46 12.17 6.93
C ASN A 49 -6.85 10.84 6.29
N GLN A 50 -5.90 10.14 5.67
CA GLN A 50 -6.17 8.81 5.13
C GLN A 50 -5.58 7.72 6.02
N TYR A 51 -6.38 6.64 6.16
CA TYR A 51 -5.94 5.36 6.69
C TYR A 51 -5.82 4.38 5.53
N VAL A 52 -4.59 3.94 5.27
CA VAL A 52 -4.25 3.04 4.16
C VAL A 52 -3.90 1.68 4.75
N HIS A 53 -4.50 0.61 4.23
CA HIS A 53 -4.22 -0.73 4.73
C HIS A 53 -4.23 -1.78 3.62
N LEU A 54 -3.28 -2.71 3.70
CA LEU A 54 -3.06 -3.78 2.73
C LEU A 54 -3.43 -5.12 3.37
N TRP A 55 -4.29 -5.88 2.69
CA TRP A 55 -4.76 -7.20 3.11
C TRP A 55 -4.41 -8.26 2.07
N GLY A 56 -3.93 -9.42 2.52
CA GLY A 56 -3.69 -10.59 1.69
C GLY A 56 -4.82 -11.61 1.78
N TYR A 57 -5.16 -12.21 0.65
CA TYR A 57 -6.14 -13.30 0.50
C TYR A 57 -5.61 -14.34 -0.49
N ALA A 58 -6.09 -15.58 -0.39
CA ALA A 58 -5.71 -16.61 -1.35
C ALA A 58 -6.13 -16.24 -2.78
N ASP A 59 -7.39 -15.80 -2.94
CA ASP A 59 -8.00 -15.35 -4.19
C ASP A 59 -9.25 -14.49 -3.91
N LEU A 60 -10.01 -14.13 -4.96
CA LEU A 60 -11.23 -13.34 -4.86
C LEU A 60 -12.36 -14.07 -4.12
N ASN A 61 -12.49 -15.38 -4.31
CA ASN A 61 -13.52 -16.17 -3.64
C ASN A 61 -13.25 -16.26 -2.14
N ASP A 62 -11.99 -16.47 -1.75
CA ASP A 62 -11.55 -16.45 -0.36
C ASP A 62 -11.82 -15.09 0.29
N ARG A 63 -11.49 -14.01 -0.42
CA ARG A 63 -11.80 -12.64 0.03
C ARG A 63 -13.31 -12.44 0.25
N GLU A 64 -14.15 -12.86 -0.69
CA GLU A 64 -15.60 -12.71 -0.59
C GLU A 64 -16.14 -13.50 0.61
N ARG A 65 -15.74 -14.76 0.73
CA ARG A 65 -16.12 -15.64 1.85
C ARG A 65 -15.72 -15.01 3.20
N LEU A 66 -14.45 -14.69 3.38
CA LEU A 66 -13.93 -14.15 4.65
C LEU A 66 -14.56 -12.80 5.02
N ARG A 67 -14.80 -11.94 4.05
CA ARG A 67 -15.50 -10.67 4.30
C ARG A 67 -16.97 -10.87 4.64
N GLY A 68 -17.63 -11.86 4.00
CA GLY A 68 -19.01 -12.25 4.33
C GLY A 68 -19.12 -12.81 5.75
N GLU A 69 -18.16 -13.62 6.18
CA GLU A 69 -18.07 -14.14 7.55
C GLU A 69 -17.83 -13.02 8.57
N LEU A 70 -16.91 -12.07 8.28
CA LEU A 70 -16.67 -10.91 9.13
C LEU A 70 -17.93 -10.04 9.29
N ALA A 71 -18.69 -9.85 8.21
CA ALA A 71 -19.92 -9.06 8.26
C ALA A 71 -21.00 -9.69 9.16
N LYS A 72 -20.97 -11.01 9.35
CA LYS A 72 -21.87 -11.76 10.25
C LYS A 72 -21.36 -11.82 11.69
N ASN A 73 -20.14 -11.38 11.97
CA ASN A 73 -19.59 -11.34 13.32
C ASN A 73 -20.30 -10.25 14.12
N ASP A 74 -21.01 -10.62 15.18
CA ASP A 74 -21.84 -9.72 16.00
C ASP A 74 -21.01 -8.61 16.63
N ALA A 75 -19.84 -8.90 17.19
CA ALA A 75 -18.98 -7.89 17.79
C ALA A 75 -18.46 -6.89 16.72
N TRP A 76 -18.10 -7.38 15.53
CA TRP A 76 -17.75 -6.51 14.42
C TRP A 76 -18.90 -5.58 14.03
N ALA A 77 -20.08 -6.14 13.81
CA ALA A 77 -21.24 -5.39 13.32
C ALA A 77 -21.82 -4.43 14.36
N LYS A 78 -21.82 -4.81 15.65
CA LYS A 78 -22.51 -4.06 16.73
C LYS A 78 -21.57 -3.19 17.57
N GLU A 79 -20.30 -3.57 17.72
CA GLU A 79 -19.37 -2.85 18.59
C GLU A 79 -18.36 -1.97 17.83
N TYR A 80 -17.87 -2.44 16.66
CA TYR A 80 -16.84 -1.74 15.89
C TYR A 80 -17.40 -0.84 14.79
N VAL A 81 -18.19 -1.41 13.88
CA VAL A 81 -18.68 -0.69 12.70
C VAL A 81 -19.45 0.59 13.04
N PRO A 82 -20.36 0.62 14.04
CA PRO A 82 -21.07 1.84 14.39
C PRO A 82 -20.16 2.97 14.89
N LYS A 83 -19.03 2.62 15.52
CA LYS A 83 -18.06 3.61 16.03
C LYS A 83 -17.22 4.24 14.93
N ILE A 84 -16.82 3.46 13.92
CA ILE A 84 -15.91 3.96 12.88
C ILE A 84 -16.63 4.56 11.68
N ARG A 85 -17.83 4.10 11.37
CA ARG A 85 -18.58 4.56 10.19
C ARG A 85 -18.79 6.07 10.15
N PRO A 86 -19.18 6.75 11.26
CA PRO A 86 -19.33 8.21 11.27
C PRO A 86 -18.03 9.00 11.10
N LEU A 87 -16.86 8.34 11.23
CA LEU A 87 -15.56 8.99 11.13
C LEU A 87 -15.03 8.99 9.69
N ILE A 88 -15.66 8.19 8.80
CA ILE A 88 -15.20 7.94 7.44
C ILE A 88 -15.98 8.80 6.46
N LEU A 89 -15.25 9.60 5.69
CA LEU A 89 -15.79 10.44 4.62
C LEU A 89 -15.90 9.66 3.30
N ALA A 90 -14.87 8.86 2.95
CA ALA A 90 -14.82 8.08 1.72
C ALA A 90 -14.03 6.79 1.91
N GLN A 91 -14.34 5.80 1.09
CA GLN A 91 -13.62 4.52 1.06
C GLN A 91 -13.33 4.13 -0.39
N GLU A 92 -12.07 3.79 -0.65
CA GLU A 92 -11.62 3.26 -1.93
C GLU A 92 -10.94 1.92 -1.70
N ASN A 93 -10.98 1.05 -2.70
CA ASN A 93 -10.18 -0.17 -2.69
C ASN A 93 -9.64 -0.50 -4.09
N LYS A 94 -8.54 -1.24 -4.09
CA LYS A 94 -7.93 -1.80 -5.29
C LYS A 94 -7.63 -3.27 -5.02
N ILE A 95 -7.88 -4.12 -6.01
CA ILE A 95 -7.40 -5.50 -6.00
C ILE A 95 -6.13 -5.55 -6.83
N LEU A 96 -5.10 -6.11 -6.22
CA LEU A 96 -3.74 -6.11 -6.74
C LEU A 96 -3.24 -7.55 -6.91
N SER A 97 -2.53 -7.83 -7.99
CA SER A 97 -1.71 -9.02 -8.17
C SER A 97 -0.23 -8.70 -8.02
N ALA A 98 0.54 -9.58 -7.38
CA ALA A 98 1.96 -9.33 -7.15
C ALA A 98 2.77 -9.51 -8.44
N ALA A 99 3.45 -8.44 -8.87
CA ALA A 99 4.47 -8.50 -9.91
C ALA A 99 5.87 -8.85 -9.32
N LEU A 100 6.14 -8.42 -8.09
CA LEU A 100 7.25 -8.89 -7.24
C LEU A 100 6.69 -9.31 -5.88
N PRO A 101 7.33 -10.28 -5.19
CA PRO A 101 6.90 -10.70 -3.87
C PRO A 101 6.91 -9.56 -2.86
N LEU A 102 5.96 -9.60 -1.91
CA LEU A 102 5.99 -8.74 -0.72
C LEU A 102 7.17 -9.15 0.17
N LYS A 103 8.04 -8.20 0.48
CA LYS A 103 9.24 -8.35 1.31
C LYS A 103 9.23 -7.28 2.40
N PRO A 104 8.53 -7.49 3.51
CA PRO A 104 8.54 -6.55 4.62
C PRO A 104 9.95 -6.30 5.14
N PRO A 105 10.27 -5.10 5.64
CA PRO A 105 11.50 -4.88 6.41
C PRO A 105 11.58 -5.84 7.61
N ALA A 106 12.80 -6.26 7.95
CA ALA A 106 13.02 -7.15 9.09
C ALA A 106 12.99 -6.42 10.44
N ASP A 107 13.23 -5.11 10.43
CA ASP A 107 13.26 -4.21 11.57
C ASP A 107 12.10 -3.20 11.52
N ALA A 108 11.87 -2.50 12.62
CA ALA A 108 10.86 -1.46 12.76
C ALA A 108 11.50 -0.05 12.66
N GLY A 109 10.65 0.97 12.66
CA GLY A 109 11.09 2.37 12.64
C GLY A 109 11.21 2.95 11.24
N HIS A 110 10.40 2.46 10.30
CA HIS A 110 10.37 2.95 8.93
C HIS A 110 9.19 3.89 8.67
N LEU A 111 9.42 4.87 7.81
CA LEU A 111 8.37 5.48 7.02
C LEU A 111 8.28 4.77 5.66
N TYR A 112 7.12 4.85 5.04
CA TYR A 112 6.89 4.19 3.78
C TYR A 112 6.54 5.19 2.68
N GLU A 113 6.97 4.90 1.45
CA GLU A 113 6.54 5.62 0.25
C GLU A 113 5.72 4.67 -0.61
N LEU A 114 4.42 4.91 -0.70
CA LEU A 114 3.54 4.23 -1.61
C LEU A 114 3.45 5.04 -2.89
N ARG A 115 3.68 4.38 -4.01
CA ARG A 115 3.66 5.02 -5.34
C ARG A 115 2.76 4.23 -6.25
N TRP A 116 2.00 4.93 -7.10
CA TRP A 116 1.25 4.32 -8.18
C TRP A 116 1.39 5.11 -9.47
N TYR A 117 1.68 4.37 -10.52
CA TYR A 117 1.93 4.90 -11.85
C TYR A 117 0.95 4.30 -12.83
N ARG A 118 0.35 5.12 -13.65
CA ARG A 118 -0.53 4.68 -14.71
C ARG A 118 0.22 4.69 -16.04
N ALA A 119 0.23 3.55 -16.71
CA ALA A 119 0.82 3.40 -18.04
C ALA A 119 -0.22 3.65 -19.15
N TYR A 120 0.26 3.93 -20.34
CA TYR A 120 -0.58 3.90 -21.53
C TYR A 120 -1.18 2.49 -21.73
N PRO A 121 -2.39 2.37 -22.33
CA PRO A 121 -2.98 1.08 -22.63
C PRO A 121 -2.01 0.16 -23.38
N GLY A 122 -1.86 -1.09 -22.91
CA GLY A 122 -0.94 -2.07 -23.45
C GLY A 122 0.54 -1.92 -23.06
N LYS A 123 0.91 -0.86 -22.31
CA LYS A 123 2.31 -0.59 -21.94
C LYS A 123 2.70 -1.04 -20.53
N LEU A 124 1.73 -1.50 -19.73
CA LEU A 124 1.98 -1.88 -18.35
C LEU A 124 2.97 -3.03 -18.20
N GLY A 125 2.82 -4.09 -19.01
CA GLY A 125 3.71 -5.26 -18.97
C GLY A 125 5.15 -4.91 -19.34
N GLU A 126 5.34 -4.04 -20.35
CA GLU A 126 6.65 -3.53 -20.73
C GLU A 126 7.30 -2.74 -19.59
N TRP A 127 6.56 -1.85 -18.96
CA TRP A 127 7.04 -1.09 -17.81
C TRP A 127 7.44 -2.00 -16.64
N ILE A 128 6.60 -2.99 -16.28
CA ILE A 128 6.87 -3.96 -15.21
C ILE A 128 8.17 -4.74 -15.52
N ASN A 129 8.39 -5.17 -16.74
CA ASN A 129 9.59 -5.90 -17.12
C ASN A 129 10.85 -5.04 -17.01
N LEU A 130 10.81 -3.78 -17.46
CA LEU A 130 11.90 -2.83 -17.27
C LEU A 130 12.19 -2.59 -15.78
N PHE A 131 11.14 -2.42 -14.98
CA PHE A 131 11.28 -2.21 -13.54
C PHE A 131 11.88 -3.43 -12.84
N LYS A 132 11.45 -4.65 -13.17
CA LYS A 132 12.06 -5.89 -12.66
C LYS A 132 13.54 -6.00 -13.03
N GLY A 133 13.89 -5.64 -14.26
CA GLY A 133 15.26 -5.68 -14.76
C GLY A 133 16.21 -4.73 -14.03
N ILE A 134 15.73 -3.57 -13.58
CA ILE A 134 16.54 -2.58 -12.86
C ILE A 134 16.61 -2.82 -11.34
N MET A 135 15.81 -3.74 -10.79
CA MET A 135 15.77 -3.99 -9.34
C MET A 135 17.14 -4.38 -8.75
N PRO A 136 17.98 -5.21 -9.38
CA PRO A 136 19.30 -5.52 -8.82
C PRO A 136 20.19 -4.28 -8.60
N VAL A 137 20.07 -3.27 -9.44
CA VAL A 137 20.74 -1.97 -9.28
C VAL A 137 20.05 -1.15 -8.19
N ARG A 138 18.73 -1.02 -8.27
CA ARG A 138 17.94 -0.18 -7.37
C ARG A 138 18.00 -0.64 -5.90
N GLU A 139 17.98 -1.94 -5.66
CA GLU A 139 18.00 -2.54 -4.32
C GLU A 139 19.36 -2.47 -3.61
N LYS A 140 20.42 -2.04 -4.28
CA LYS A 140 21.69 -1.67 -3.63
C LYS A 140 21.53 -0.46 -2.71
N TYR A 141 20.53 0.39 -2.97
CA TYR A 141 20.30 1.67 -2.30
C TYR A 141 19.12 1.65 -1.33
N SER A 142 18.02 1.03 -1.70
CA SER A 142 16.88 0.78 -0.80
C SER A 142 16.07 -0.39 -1.29
N LYS A 143 15.54 -1.18 -0.34
CA LYS A 143 14.77 -2.39 -0.65
C LYS A 143 13.37 -2.03 -1.15
N ASN A 144 12.93 -2.73 -2.20
CA ASN A 144 11.54 -2.71 -2.60
C ASN A 144 10.74 -3.60 -1.65
N VAL A 145 9.68 -3.06 -1.05
CA VAL A 145 8.78 -3.81 -0.15
C VAL A 145 7.79 -4.63 -0.96
N GLY A 146 7.36 -4.13 -2.12
CA GLY A 146 6.47 -4.85 -3.01
C GLY A 146 6.18 -4.08 -4.29
N LEU A 147 5.85 -4.83 -5.33
CA LEU A 147 5.37 -4.33 -6.63
C LEU A 147 4.15 -5.12 -7.03
N TRP A 148 3.08 -4.41 -7.35
CA TRP A 148 1.80 -5.00 -7.76
C TRP A 148 1.28 -4.34 -9.03
N GLN A 149 0.47 -5.10 -9.77
CA GLN A 149 -0.39 -4.62 -10.83
C GLN A 149 -1.80 -4.49 -10.28
N THR A 150 -2.52 -3.42 -10.64
CA THR A 150 -3.94 -3.26 -10.29
C THR A 150 -4.80 -4.09 -11.25
N GLU A 151 -5.56 -5.04 -10.70
CA GLU A 151 -6.49 -5.89 -11.46
C GLU A 151 -7.90 -5.29 -11.48
N ILE A 152 -8.35 -4.72 -10.35
CA ILE A 152 -9.66 -4.12 -10.20
C ILE A 152 -9.49 -2.73 -9.58
N ALA A 153 -10.09 -1.74 -10.13
CA ALA A 153 -10.19 -0.31 -9.94
C ALA A 153 -9.54 0.43 -11.12
N GLN A 154 -8.36 1.06 -10.97
CA GLN A 154 -7.68 1.75 -12.06
C GLN A 154 -6.92 0.77 -12.96
N LEU A 155 -7.30 0.67 -14.24
CA LEU A 155 -6.58 -0.15 -15.21
C LEU A 155 -5.23 0.45 -15.59
N ASN A 156 -4.32 -0.42 -16.06
CA ASN A 156 -2.97 -0.06 -16.50
C ASN A 156 -2.14 0.63 -15.40
N GLU A 157 -2.37 0.27 -14.16
CA GLU A 157 -1.69 0.86 -13.00
C GLU A 157 -0.78 -0.15 -12.32
N VAL A 158 0.42 0.29 -11.95
CA VAL A 158 1.29 -0.39 -11.00
C VAL A 158 1.27 0.34 -9.67
N VAL A 159 1.39 -0.43 -8.59
CA VAL A 159 1.54 0.05 -7.21
C VAL A 159 2.84 -0.51 -6.67
N HIS A 160 3.68 0.32 -6.07
CA HIS A 160 4.90 -0.16 -5.43
C HIS A 160 5.17 0.57 -4.11
N LEU A 161 5.72 -0.18 -3.16
CA LEU A 161 5.97 0.27 -1.80
C LEU A 161 7.46 0.22 -1.49
N TRP A 162 7.96 1.27 -0.84
CA TRP A 162 9.34 1.42 -0.39
C TRP A 162 9.37 1.76 1.09
N ALA A 163 10.43 1.32 1.79
CA ALA A 163 10.67 1.66 3.19
C ALA A 163 11.96 2.46 3.31
N TYR A 164 11.96 3.44 4.21
CA TYR A 164 13.10 4.28 4.56
C TYR A 164 13.07 4.57 6.06
N ARG A 165 14.20 4.80 6.68
CA ARG A 165 14.24 5.20 8.10
C ARG A 165 13.59 6.56 8.33
N ASP A 166 13.86 7.50 7.40
CA ASP A 166 13.32 8.86 7.46
C ASP A 166 13.35 9.54 6.08
N LEU A 167 12.86 10.77 5.99
CA LEU A 167 12.84 11.56 4.75
C LEU A 167 14.25 11.95 4.27
N ASN A 168 15.23 12.10 5.18
CA ASN A 168 16.60 12.44 4.80
C ASN A 168 17.27 11.24 4.11
N GLU A 169 17.10 10.03 4.65
CA GLU A 169 17.57 8.82 3.98
C GLU A 169 16.91 8.65 2.61
N ARG A 170 15.58 8.83 2.53
CA ARG A 170 14.87 8.79 1.26
C ARG A 170 15.47 9.77 0.23
N ALA A 171 15.73 11.01 0.63
CA ALA A 171 16.33 12.04 -0.23
C ALA A 171 17.74 11.64 -0.68
N ALA A 172 18.59 11.23 0.27
CA ALA A 172 19.97 10.81 0.00
C ALA A 172 20.04 9.60 -0.94
N VAL A 173 19.23 8.57 -0.67
CA VAL A 173 19.13 7.36 -1.50
C VAL A 173 18.69 7.70 -2.93
N ARG A 174 17.64 8.51 -3.08
CA ARG A 174 17.14 8.92 -4.40
C ARG A 174 18.17 9.75 -5.17
N GLY A 175 18.90 10.65 -4.47
CA GLY A 175 19.98 11.43 -5.08
C GLY A 175 21.12 10.54 -5.60
N LYS A 176 21.52 9.50 -4.85
CA LYS A 176 22.54 8.55 -5.28
C LYS A 176 22.07 7.71 -6.49
N VAL A 177 20.86 7.16 -6.42
CA VAL A 177 20.28 6.36 -7.52
C VAL A 177 20.17 7.18 -8.81
N ALA A 178 19.84 8.48 -8.71
CA ALA A 178 19.74 9.34 -9.88
C ALA A 178 21.07 9.49 -10.66
N GLN A 179 22.22 9.21 -10.03
CA GLN A 179 23.54 9.25 -10.68
C GLN A 179 23.93 7.92 -11.33
N GLU A 180 23.17 6.84 -11.09
CA GLU A 180 23.45 5.53 -11.66
C GLU A 180 23.15 5.49 -13.16
N PRO A 181 24.13 5.14 -14.03
CA PRO A 181 23.91 5.13 -15.48
C PRO A 181 22.79 4.18 -15.93
N ASP A 182 22.70 3.01 -15.31
CA ASP A 182 21.65 2.04 -15.66
C ASP A 182 20.26 2.49 -15.20
N TRP A 183 20.19 3.23 -14.06
CA TRP A 183 18.95 3.86 -13.64
C TRP A 183 18.51 4.96 -14.61
N GLN A 184 19.44 5.77 -15.12
CA GLN A 184 19.14 6.80 -16.13
C GLN A 184 18.62 6.18 -17.42
N LYS A 185 19.23 5.08 -17.89
CA LYS A 185 18.74 4.30 -19.05
C LYS A 185 17.32 3.77 -18.81
N PHE A 186 17.08 3.21 -17.61
CA PHE A 186 15.75 2.76 -17.20
C PHE A 186 14.73 3.90 -17.25
N LEU A 187 15.05 5.08 -16.69
CA LEU A 187 14.16 6.24 -16.73
C LEU A 187 13.84 6.67 -18.16
N GLY A 188 14.85 6.74 -19.03
CA GLY A 188 14.66 7.07 -20.46
C GLY A 188 13.74 6.08 -21.18
N ALA A 189 13.87 4.79 -20.89
CA ALA A 189 13.03 3.75 -21.51
C ALA A 189 11.62 3.66 -20.90
N SER A 190 11.48 3.88 -19.59
CA SER A 190 10.23 3.67 -18.86
C SER A 190 9.30 4.89 -18.85
N ALA A 191 9.86 6.12 -18.85
CA ALA A 191 9.07 7.33 -18.77
C ALA A 191 8.07 7.51 -19.93
N PRO A 192 8.41 7.21 -21.21
CA PRO A 192 7.47 7.31 -22.30
C PRO A 192 6.28 6.35 -22.22
N LEU A 193 6.35 5.33 -21.36
CA LEU A 193 5.29 4.35 -21.16
C LEU A 193 4.21 4.83 -20.18
N LEU A 194 4.46 5.95 -19.46
CA LEU A 194 3.63 6.41 -18.35
C LEU A 194 2.78 7.62 -18.72
N LEU A 195 1.54 7.61 -18.23
CA LEU A 195 0.58 8.72 -18.30
C LEU A 195 0.67 9.65 -17.10
N ASP A 196 0.72 9.06 -15.89
CA ASP A 196 0.84 9.83 -14.65
C ASP A 196 1.55 9.02 -13.55
N MET A 197 2.01 9.73 -12.54
CA MET A 197 2.74 9.19 -11.40
C MET A 197 2.29 9.89 -10.12
N LYS A 198 1.92 9.09 -9.09
CA LYS A 198 1.54 9.61 -7.77
C LYS A 198 2.40 8.97 -6.69
N SER A 199 2.58 9.70 -5.60
CA SER A 199 3.36 9.25 -4.45
C SER A 199 2.79 9.85 -3.17
N VAL A 200 2.71 9.03 -2.12
CA VAL A 200 2.36 9.48 -0.77
C VAL A 200 3.37 8.93 0.23
N ILE A 201 3.61 9.67 1.29
CA ILE A 201 4.40 9.23 2.43
C ILE A 201 3.44 8.75 3.52
N LEU A 202 3.77 7.59 4.07
CA LEU A 202 2.95 6.85 5.01
C LEU A 202 3.71 6.60 6.31
N ASN A 203 3.05 6.85 7.44
CA ASN A 203 3.51 6.43 8.75
C ASN A 203 2.80 5.16 9.21
N PRO A 204 3.52 4.13 9.67
CA PRO A 204 2.88 2.91 10.14
C PRO A 204 2.08 3.16 11.41
N THR A 205 0.93 2.50 11.53
CA THR A 205 0.11 2.53 12.74
C THR A 205 0.53 1.44 13.72
N VAL A 206 0.05 1.54 14.96
CA VAL A 206 0.35 0.55 16.02
C VAL A 206 -0.13 -0.87 15.68
N VAL A 207 -1.08 -1.03 14.77
CA VAL A 207 -1.58 -2.34 14.33
C VAL A 207 -0.86 -2.87 13.08
N SER A 208 0.01 -2.07 12.46
CA SER A 208 0.73 -2.50 11.26
C SER A 208 1.73 -3.60 11.58
N PRO A 209 1.76 -4.72 10.85
CA PRO A 209 2.86 -5.68 10.91
C PRO A 209 4.19 -5.08 10.43
N MET A 210 4.13 -4.17 9.47
CA MET A 210 5.26 -3.37 8.98
C MET A 210 5.31 -2.04 9.74
N ARG A 211 6.30 -1.86 10.63
CA ARG A 211 6.46 -0.68 11.48
C ARG A 211 7.79 0.03 11.23
#